data_05733b2bd2b23aab0ec3ed4c16e2a8a2
#
_entry.id   05733b2bd2b23aab0ec3ed4c16e2a8a2
#
_cell.length_a   1.000
_cell.length_b   1.000
_cell.length_c   1.000
_cell.angle_alpha   90.00
_cell.angle_beta   90.00
_cell.angle_gamma   90.00
#
_symmetry.space_group_name_H-M   'P 1'
#
loop_
_entity.id
_entity.type
_entity.pdbx_description
1 polymer ?
#
loop_
_entity_poly.entity_id
_entity_poly.type
_entity_poly.pdbx_seq_one_letter_code
_entity_poly.pdbx_strand_id
1 'polypeptide(L)'
;MKIAVVLNGISFRKDVFYKKYLPDLLYEHTVDVYETRTQYEGIAHARRAVDKRYDVILAAGGDGTLNHVINGVVEGRERYRDLPVIGIIPLGSGNDFARGLNLHDQGRDKLLKLLREFKPRRIDVGKVHYIDNKSGLIDSSYFINVVDVGMGPVVVQKVTDSDRLFGSAVAYYTSILSTFFSYSPMMVEVTTPHWTWKDKARSLAFTIGKYYGHGLCIAPDAKQDDGIFSAFLCGNVSVLDFILCTGKLKRGDKIELPQVSYKDATHIELKSEHTCLIEADGEILGQLPATIETTEIELKLLY
;
A
#
# COMPACT_ATOMS: atom_id res chain seq x y z
N MET A 1 -27.07 7.11 2.88
CA MET A 1 -25.76 7.76 3.11
C MET A 1 -25.34 8.52 1.86
N LYS A 2 -24.50 9.54 2.01
CA LYS A 2 -23.86 10.26 0.91
C LYS A 2 -22.48 9.66 0.65
N ILE A 3 -22.30 9.05 -0.50
CA ILE A 3 -21.10 8.26 -0.85
C ILE A 3 -20.36 8.95 -2.00
N ALA A 4 -19.04 9.15 -1.83
CA ALA A 4 -18.14 9.49 -2.92
C ALA A 4 -17.41 8.24 -3.38
N VAL A 5 -17.33 8.02 -4.69
CA VAL A 5 -16.52 6.95 -5.27
C VAL A 5 -15.34 7.59 -6.00
N VAL A 6 -14.13 7.31 -5.56
CA VAL A 6 -12.91 7.65 -6.30
C VAL A 6 -12.57 6.44 -7.17
N LEU A 7 -12.89 6.55 -8.46
CA LEU A 7 -12.73 5.47 -9.43
C LEU A 7 -11.46 5.65 -10.24
N ASN A 8 -10.63 4.60 -10.31
CA ASN A 8 -9.49 4.58 -11.22
C ASN A 8 -9.98 4.49 -12.68
N GLY A 9 -10.06 5.65 -13.35
CA GLY A 9 -10.62 5.76 -14.70
C GLY A 9 -9.75 5.20 -15.82
N ILE A 10 -8.45 4.97 -15.54
CA ILE A 10 -7.54 4.31 -16.50
C ILE A 10 -7.51 2.78 -16.32
N SER A 11 -8.21 2.25 -15.32
CA SER A 11 -8.30 0.80 -15.12
C SER A 11 -9.15 0.15 -16.22
N PHE A 12 -8.66 -0.96 -16.79
CA PHE A 12 -9.43 -1.79 -17.71
C PHE A 12 -10.66 -2.45 -17.05
N ARG A 13 -10.75 -2.44 -15.71
CA ARG A 13 -11.88 -2.97 -14.94
C ARG A 13 -12.92 -1.91 -14.54
N LYS A 14 -12.80 -0.67 -15.00
CA LYS A 14 -13.78 0.38 -14.65
C LYS A 14 -15.21 0.03 -15.06
N ASP A 15 -15.38 -0.68 -16.17
CA ASP A 15 -16.69 -1.15 -16.64
C ASP A 15 -17.36 -2.11 -15.64
N VAL A 16 -16.57 -2.86 -14.87
CA VAL A 16 -17.08 -3.73 -13.80
C VAL A 16 -17.77 -2.90 -12.72
N PHE A 17 -17.15 -1.76 -12.34
CA PHE A 17 -17.76 -0.83 -11.39
C PHE A 17 -19.11 -0.31 -11.92
N TYR A 18 -19.15 0.24 -13.11
CA TYR A 18 -20.36 0.80 -13.69
C TYR A 18 -21.50 -0.23 -13.88
N LYS A 19 -21.16 -1.45 -14.27
CA LYS A 19 -22.15 -2.50 -14.55
C LYS A 19 -22.61 -3.26 -13.31
N LYS A 20 -21.71 -3.48 -12.32
CA LYS A 20 -21.97 -4.38 -11.20
C LYS A 20 -22.16 -3.70 -9.84
N TYR A 21 -21.55 -2.53 -9.63
CA TYR A 21 -21.59 -1.86 -8.33
C TYR A 21 -22.49 -0.62 -8.32
N LEU A 22 -22.33 0.25 -9.32
CA LEU A 22 -23.00 1.54 -9.33
C LEU A 22 -24.53 1.47 -9.28
N PRO A 23 -25.22 0.54 -10.01
CA PRO A 23 -26.68 0.50 -9.97
C PRO A 23 -27.23 0.24 -8.56
N ASP A 24 -26.64 -0.71 -7.83
CA ASP A 24 -27.09 -1.05 -6.48
C ASP A 24 -26.72 0.04 -5.46
N LEU A 25 -25.57 0.69 -5.63
CA LEU A 25 -25.19 1.84 -4.79
C LEU A 25 -26.18 3.00 -4.97
N LEU A 26 -26.58 3.31 -6.20
CA LEU A 26 -27.57 4.35 -6.50
C LEU A 26 -28.97 4.00 -6.00
N TYR A 27 -29.30 2.73 -5.92
CA TYR A 27 -30.59 2.29 -5.38
C TYR A 27 -30.75 2.58 -3.89
N GLU A 28 -29.67 2.47 -3.10
CA GLU A 28 -29.71 2.59 -1.63
C GLU A 28 -29.14 3.92 -1.12
N HIS A 29 -28.32 4.62 -1.91
CA HIS A 29 -27.54 5.76 -1.44
C HIS A 29 -27.49 6.91 -2.45
N THR A 30 -27.13 8.10 -1.98
CA THR A 30 -26.73 9.21 -2.85
C THR A 30 -25.26 9.06 -3.22
N VAL A 31 -24.95 8.88 -4.50
CA VAL A 31 -23.59 8.52 -4.95
C VAL A 31 -23.09 9.53 -5.98
N ASP A 32 -21.90 10.06 -5.75
CA ASP A 32 -21.14 10.82 -6.73
C ASP A 32 -19.86 10.07 -7.12
N VAL A 33 -19.60 9.94 -8.42
CA VAL A 33 -18.43 9.26 -8.95
C VAL A 33 -17.40 10.28 -9.42
N TYR A 34 -16.20 10.16 -8.90
CA TYR A 34 -15.01 10.93 -9.27
C TYR A 34 -14.04 10.01 -10.00
N GLU A 35 -14.10 10.02 -11.33
CA GLU A 35 -13.23 9.21 -12.19
C GLU A 35 -11.91 9.93 -12.41
N THR A 36 -10.78 9.28 -12.06
CA THR A 36 -9.44 9.84 -12.25
C THR A 36 -8.97 9.60 -13.69
N ARG A 37 -8.31 10.59 -14.27
CA ARG A 37 -7.64 10.53 -15.59
C ARG A 37 -6.13 10.44 -15.45
N THR A 38 -5.61 10.93 -14.34
CA THR A 38 -4.20 10.91 -13.97
C THR A 38 -4.03 10.36 -12.56
N GLN A 39 -2.80 9.98 -12.24
CA GLN A 39 -2.44 9.40 -10.96
C GLN A 39 -2.77 10.33 -9.78
N TYR A 40 -2.49 11.63 -9.90
CA TYR A 40 -2.61 12.60 -8.79
C TYR A 40 -4.04 13.09 -8.51
N GLU A 41 -4.98 12.91 -9.44
CA GLU A 41 -6.36 13.37 -9.25
C GLU A 41 -7.08 12.66 -8.10
N GLY A 42 -6.66 11.43 -7.76
CA GLY A 42 -7.25 10.65 -6.66
C GLY A 42 -7.16 11.34 -5.32
N ILE A 43 -6.02 11.94 -4.98
CA ILE A 43 -5.81 12.73 -3.75
C ILE A 43 -6.75 13.94 -3.72
N ALA A 44 -6.78 14.71 -4.82
CA ALA A 44 -7.64 15.90 -4.91
C ALA A 44 -9.14 15.56 -4.82
N HIS A 45 -9.56 14.44 -5.41
CA HIS A 45 -10.95 13.97 -5.34
C HIS A 45 -11.32 13.52 -3.92
N ALA A 46 -10.45 12.78 -3.24
CA ALA A 46 -10.68 12.36 -1.86
C ALA A 46 -10.75 13.57 -0.91
N ARG A 47 -9.83 14.53 -1.03
CA ARG A 47 -9.85 15.78 -0.26
C ARG A 47 -11.14 16.56 -0.50
N ARG A 48 -11.57 16.68 -1.77
CA ARG A 48 -12.85 17.32 -2.12
C ARG A 48 -14.05 16.60 -1.51
N ALA A 49 -14.00 15.27 -1.41
CA ALA A 49 -15.05 14.49 -0.76
C ALA A 49 -15.11 14.78 0.76
N VAL A 50 -13.96 14.93 1.43
CA VAL A 50 -13.90 15.40 2.83
C VAL A 50 -14.53 16.80 2.95
N ASP A 51 -14.14 17.75 2.11
CA ASP A 51 -14.66 19.12 2.11
C ASP A 51 -16.19 19.16 1.91
N LYS A 52 -16.75 18.25 1.10
CA LYS A 52 -18.19 18.13 0.84
C LYS A 52 -18.96 17.27 1.85
N ARG A 53 -18.29 16.80 2.90
CA ARG A 53 -18.86 16.01 4.00
C ARG A 53 -19.61 14.77 3.52
N TYR A 54 -18.95 13.93 2.75
CA TYR A 54 -19.46 12.59 2.46
C TYR A 54 -19.34 11.70 3.69
N ASP A 55 -20.33 10.80 3.87
CA ASP A 55 -20.31 9.82 4.95
C ASP A 55 -19.27 8.73 4.69
N VAL A 56 -19.14 8.34 3.42
CA VAL A 56 -18.25 7.27 2.96
C VAL A 56 -17.49 7.71 1.71
N ILE A 57 -16.21 7.34 1.63
CA ILE A 57 -15.43 7.38 0.39
C ILE A 57 -15.06 5.95 -0.01
N LEU A 58 -15.50 5.52 -1.19
CA LEU A 58 -15.14 4.22 -1.76
C LEU A 58 -13.94 4.38 -2.69
N ALA A 59 -12.84 3.72 -2.37
CA ALA A 59 -11.69 3.59 -3.26
C ALA A 59 -11.96 2.45 -4.26
N ALA A 60 -12.32 2.78 -5.49
CA ALA A 60 -12.62 1.84 -6.56
C ALA A 60 -11.42 1.70 -7.50
N GLY A 61 -10.51 0.78 -7.17
CA GLY A 61 -9.24 0.59 -7.88
C GLY A 61 -8.35 -0.44 -7.21
N GLY A 62 -7.03 -0.30 -7.37
CA GLY A 62 -6.01 -1.10 -6.68
C GLY A 62 -5.41 -0.37 -5.47
N ASP A 63 -4.29 -0.89 -4.98
CA ASP A 63 -3.59 -0.38 -3.80
C ASP A 63 -3.20 1.10 -3.97
N GLY A 64 -2.70 1.53 -5.14
CA GLY A 64 -2.40 2.94 -5.41
C GLY A 64 -3.63 3.86 -5.35
N THR A 65 -4.81 3.41 -5.83
CA THR A 65 -6.05 4.20 -5.69
C THR A 65 -6.45 4.36 -4.23
N LEU A 66 -6.30 3.30 -3.45
CA LEU A 66 -6.54 3.33 -2.01
C LEU A 66 -5.57 4.28 -1.31
N ASN A 67 -4.28 4.21 -1.63
CA ASN A 67 -3.27 5.13 -1.09
C ASN A 67 -3.61 6.60 -1.38
N HIS A 68 -4.01 6.92 -2.62
CA HIS A 68 -4.45 8.28 -2.97
C HIS A 68 -5.67 8.73 -2.17
N VAL A 69 -6.64 7.85 -1.94
CA VAL A 69 -7.81 8.16 -1.10
C VAL A 69 -7.37 8.43 0.33
N ILE A 70 -6.49 7.62 0.89
CA ILE A 70 -5.95 7.81 2.25
C ILE A 70 -5.24 9.16 2.37
N ASN A 71 -4.29 9.47 1.49
CA ASN A 71 -3.56 10.73 1.52
C ASN A 71 -4.51 11.93 1.39
N GLY A 72 -5.48 11.89 0.47
CA GLY A 72 -6.46 12.96 0.32
C GLY A 72 -7.38 13.13 1.52
N VAL A 73 -7.77 12.05 2.22
CA VAL A 73 -8.56 12.11 3.46
C VAL A 73 -7.72 12.69 4.59
N VAL A 74 -6.46 12.27 4.72
CA VAL A 74 -5.55 12.78 5.75
C VAL A 74 -5.25 14.27 5.54
N GLU A 75 -5.02 14.72 4.31
CA GLU A 75 -4.88 16.16 4.00
C GLU A 75 -6.14 16.97 4.36
N GLY A 76 -7.33 16.37 4.21
CA GLY A 76 -8.60 16.98 4.59
C GLY A 76 -8.82 17.10 6.11
N ARG A 77 -8.11 16.31 6.93
CA ARG A 77 -8.21 16.24 8.39
C ARG A 77 -7.93 17.58 9.08
N GLU A 78 -7.03 18.37 8.54
CA GLU A 78 -6.68 19.69 9.12
C GLU A 78 -7.90 20.60 9.30
N ARG A 79 -8.96 20.36 8.52
CA ARG A 79 -10.19 21.18 8.50
C ARG A 79 -11.35 20.55 9.27
N TYR A 80 -11.36 19.22 9.45
CA TYR A 80 -12.50 18.50 10.01
C TYR A 80 -12.07 17.40 10.98
N ARG A 81 -12.73 17.33 12.15
CA ARG A 81 -12.50 16.27 13.15
C ARG A 81 -13.13 14.93 12.71
N ASP A 82 -14.31 15.00 12.09
CA ASP A 82 -15.03 13.80 11.63
C ASP A 82 -14.66 13.53 10.17
N LEU A 83 -13.85 12.50 9.96
CA LEU A 83 -13.44 12.03 8.63
C LEU A 83 -14.46 11.02 8.10
N PRO A 84 -14.66 10.97 6.76
CA PRO A 84 -15.50 9.96 6.14
C PRO A 84 -14.93 8.57 6.40
N VAL A 85 -15.83 7.58 6.48
CA VAL A 85 -15.43 6.17 6.53
C VAL A 85 -14.96 5.73 5.15
N ILE A 86 -13.91 4.93 5.09
CA ILE A 86 -13.35 4.46 3.83
C ILE A 86 -13.87 3.05 3.53
N GLY A 87 -14.17 2.76 2.28
CA GLY A 87 -14.48 1.42 1.80
C GLY A 87 -13.64 1.10 0.56
N ILE A 88 -13.50 -0.18 0.24
CA ILE A 88 -12.67 -0.66 -0.87
C ILE A 88 -13.54 -1.40 -1.88
N ILE A 89 -13.40 -1.05 -3.15
CA ILE A 89 -13.86 -1.84 -4.29
C ILE A 89 -12.61 -2.33 -5.04
N PRO A 90 -12.17 -3.58 -4.85
CA PRO A 90 -10.88 -4.06 -5.31
C PRO A 90 -10.90 -4.36 -6.82
N LEU A 91 -10.59 -3.36 -7.63
CA LEU A 91 -10.55 -3.44 -9.10
C LEU A 91 -9.12 -3.47 -9.65
N GLY A 92 -8.11 -3.44 -8.80
CA GLY A 92 -6.70 -3.55 -9.17
C GLY A 92 -6.26 -4.97 -9.50
N SER A 93 -5.00 -5.12 -9.91
CA SER A 93 -4.38 -6.43 -10.18
C SER A 93 -3.81 -7.11 -8.93
N GLY A 94 -3.25 -6.38 -7.97
CA GLY A 94 -2.69 -6.89 -6.71
C GLY A 94 -3.74 -6.95 -5.61
N ASN A 95 -4.26 -5.80 -5.23
CA ASN A 95 -5.20 -5.60 -4.12
C ASN A 95 -4.68 -6.21 -2.81
N ASP A 96 -3.40 -5.97 -2.52
CA ASP A 96 -2.68 -6.62 -1.43
C ASP A 96 -3.21 -6.20 -0.06
N PHE A 97 -3.52 -4.91 0.13
CA PHE A 97 -4.15 -4.45 1.36
C PHE A 97 -5.56 -5.06 1.54
N ALA A 98 -6.38 -5.05 0.48
CA ALA A 98 -7.70 -5.67 0.52
C ALA A 98 -7.63 -7.19 0.78
N ARG A 99 -6.57 -7.86 0.32
CA ARG A 99 -6.30 -9.28 0.60
C ARG A 99 -6.08 -9.51 2.08
N GLY A 100 -5.31 -8.67 2.75
CA GLY A 100 -5.08 -8.72 4.20
C GLY A 100 -6.36 -8.63 5.03
N LEU A 101 -7.38 -7.96 4.50
CA LEU A 101 -8.70 -7.78 5.10
C LEU A 101 -9.75 -8.80 4.61
N ASN A 102 -9.36 -9.79 3.80
CA ASN A 102 -10.28 -10.74 3.14
C ASN A 102 -11.36 -10.06 2.29
N LEU A 103 -11.01 -8.95 1.62
CA LEU A 103 -11.91 -8.21 0.73
C LEU A 103 -11.62 -8.43 -0.76
N HIS A 104 -10.47 -8.98 -1.14
CA HIS A 104 -9.98 -9.03 -2.52
C HIS A 104 -10.85 -9.89 -3.46
N ASP A 105 -11.48 -10.96 -2.95
CA ASP A 105 -12.36 -11.86 -3.68
C ASP A 105 -13.85 -11.64 -3.35
N GLN A 106 -14.15 -10.68 -2.49
CA GLN A 106 -15.50 -10.43 -2.03
C GLN A 106 -16.15 -9.36 -2.92
N GLY A 107 -17.04 -9.82 -3.80
CA GLY A 107 -17.70 -8.96 -4.76
C GLY A 107 -18.71 -7.98 -4.13
N ARG A 108 -19.57 -7.46 -5.02
CA ARG A 108 -20.62 -6.48 -4.74
C ARG A 108 -21.43 -6.76 -3.45
N ASP A 109 -21.88 -7.99 -3.26
CA ASP A 109 -22.80 -8.33 -2.16
C ASP A 109 -22.17 -8.13 -0.77
N LYS A 110 -20.86 -8.37 -0.65
CA LYS A 110 -20.13 -8.08 0.59
C LYS A 110 -20.02 -6.59 0.83
N LEU A 111 -19.72 -5.78 -0.19
CA LEU A 111 -19.68 -4.32 -0.06
C LEU A 111 -21.03 -3.77 0.42
N LEU A 112 -22.14 -4.19 -0.23
CA LEU A 112 -23.48 -3.75 0.16
C LEU A 112 -23.81 -4.16 1.60
N LYS A 113 -23.43 -5.37 2.01
CA LYS A 113 -23.58 -5.83 3.40
C LYS A 113 -22.80 -4.93 4.36
N LEU A 114 -21.52 -4.62 4.07
CA LEU A 114 -20.69 -3.75 4.90
C LEU A 114 -21.28 -2.33 5.03
N LEU A 115 -21.82 -1.79 3.94
CA LEU A 115 -22.49 -0.47 3.95
C LEU A 115 -23.78 -0.49 4.78
N ARG A 116 -24.59 -1.54 4.71
CA ARG A 116 -25.82 -1.68 5.48
C ARG A 116 -25.56 -1.89 6.98
N GLU A 117 -24.60 -2.76 7.33
CA GLU A 117 -24.21 -3.02 8.72
C GLU A 117 -23.51 -1.83 9.36
N PHE A 118 -22.78 -1.06 8.60
CA PHE A 118 -22.02 0.14 8.95
C PHE A 118 -21.22 0.01 10.25
N LYS A 119 -20.33 -0.99 10.30
CA LYS A 119 -19.46 -1.28 11.44
C LYS A 119 -18.00 -0.99 11.07
N PRO A 120 -17.61 0.29 10.95
CA PRO A 120 -16.24 0.65 10.58
C PRO A 120 -15.28 0.28 11.70
N ARG A 121 -14.08 -0.16 11.32
CA ARG A 121 -12.96 -0.47 12.23
C ARG A 121 -11.83 0.50 12.01
N ARG A 122 -11.07 0.76 13.05
CA ARG A 122 -9.87 1.59 12.97
C ARG A 122 -8.80 0.87 12.16
N ILE A 123 -8.00 1.66 11.45
CA ILE A 123 -6.78 1.22 10.80
C ILE A 123 -5.67 2.20 11.13
N ASP A 124 -4.46 1.68 11.26
CA ASP A 124 -3.25 2.45 11.45
C ASP A 124 -2.86 3.17 10.15
N VAL A 125 -2.23 4.31 10.32
CA VAL A 125 -1.65 5.09 9.24
C VAL A 125 -0.19 5.35 9.59
N GLY A 126 0.69 4.93 8.73
CA GLY A 126 2.11 5.27 8.83
C GLY A 126 2.42 6.55 8.08
N LYS A 127 3.49 7.22 8.51
CA LYS A 127 4.07 8.36 7.82
C LYS A 127 5.53 8.08 7.51
N VAL A 128 5.95 8.40 6.31
CA VAL A 128 7.33 8.29 5.87
C VAL A 128 7.84 9.65 5.45
N HIS A 129 9.01 10.04 5.98
CA HIS A 129 9.80 11.19 5.56
C HIS A 129 10.97 10.68 4.73
N TYR A 130 11.26 11.30 3.60
CA TYR A 130 12.26 10.85 2.64
C TYR A 130 12.87 12.04 1.90
N ILE A 131 13.93 11.80 1.11
CA ILE A 131 14.47 12.81 0.20
C ILE A 131 13.81 12.66 -1.16
N ASP A 132 13.05 13.65 -1.60
CA ASP A 132 12.45 13.69 -2.92
C ASP A 132 13.52 13.76 -4.02
N ASN A 133 13.43 12.88 -5.00
CA ASN A 133 14.44 12.76 -6.06
C ASN A 133 14.50 13.96 -7.01
N LYS A 134 13.46 14.77 -7.08
CA LYS A 134 13.39 15.92 -8.02
C LYS A 134 13.90 17.19 -7.36
N SER A 135 13.42 17.44 -6.14
CA SER A 135 13.76 18.66 -5.39
C SER A 135 15.03 18.52 -4.56
N GLY A 136 15.40 17.30 -4.16
CA GLY A 136 16.48 17.04 -3.20
C GLY A 136 16.13 17.46 -1.76
N LEU A 137 14.88 17.83 -1.51
CA LEU A 137 14.41 18.27 -0.20
C LEU A 137 13.70 17.13 0.54
N ILE A 138 13.53 17.29 1.84
CA ILE A 138 12.71 16.36 2.65
C ILE A 138 11.25 16.58 2.28
N ASP A 139 10.58 15.48 1.97
CA ASP A 139 9.14 15.41 1.74
C ASP A 139 8.54 14.29 2.59
N SER A 140 7.23 14.16 2.64
CA SER A 140 6.55 13.12 3.40
C SER A 140 5.31 12.61 2.72
N SER A 141 4.98 11.33 2.96
CA SER A 141 3.76 10.67 2.47
C SER A 141 3.16 9.80 3.55
N TYR A 142 1.85 9.53 3.45
CA TYR A 142 1.16 8.57 4.32
C TYR A 142 0.97 7.24 3.59
N PHE A 143 1.00 6.16 4.36
CA PHE A 143 0.80 4.81 3.85
C PHE A 143 -0.02 3.96 4.82
N ILE A 144 -0.64 2.90 4.31
CA ILE A 144 -1.46 1.97 5.11
C ILE A 144 -1.07 0.51 4.93
N ASN A 145 -0.21 0.20 3.97
CA ASN A 145 0.20 -1.18 3.69
C ASN A 145 1.68 -1.39 3.96
N VAL A 146 2.55 -0.78 3.19
CA VAL A 146 3.99 -1.06 3.24
C VAL A 146 4.84 0.13 2.82
N VAL A 147 6.00 0.30 3.48
CA VAL A 147 7.16 1.03 2.96
C VAL A 147 8.25 0.02 2.68
N ASP A 148 8.84 0.05 1.50
CA ASP A 148 9.94 -0.84 1.11
C ASP A 148 11.14 -0.06 0.57
N VAL A 149 12.32 -0.60 0.86
CA VAL A 149 13.61 -0.11 0.33
C VAL A 149 14.44 -1.27 -0.19
N GLY A 150 15.29 -1.00 -1.15
CA GLY A 150 16.13 -2.01 -1.77
C GLY A 150 15.64 -2.40 -3.17
N MET A 151 15.34 -3.67 -3.37
CA MET A 151 14.94 -4.20 -4.68
C MET A 151 13.51 -3.80 -5.06
N GLY A 152 12.58 -3.66 -4.11
CA GLY A 152 11.16 -3.42 -4.35
C GLY A 152 10.88 -2.16 -5.18
N PRO A 153 11.40 -0.97 -4.83
CA PRO A 153 11.25 0.22 -5.64
C PRO A 153 11.73 0.07 -7.09
N VAL A 154 12.79 -0.72 -7.31
CA VAL A 154 13.30 -1.02 -8.66
C VAL A 154 12.32 -1.91 -9.45
N VAL A 155 11.66 -2.86 -8.76
CA VAL A 155 10.59 -3.68 -9.37
C VAL A 155 9.40 -2.78 -9.73
N VAL A 156 8.97 -1.91 -8.82
CA VAL A 156 7.86 -0.97 -9.06
C VAL A 156 8.18 -0.09 -10.27
N GLN A 157 9.39 0.45 -10.38
CA GLN A 157 9.82 1.26 -11.51
C GLN A 157 9.72 0.48 -12.83
N LYS A 158 10.27 -0.74 -12.88
CA LYS A 158 10.21 -1.58 -14.09
C LYS A 158 8.77 -1.93 -14.50
N VAL A 159 7.88 -2.18 -13.54
CA VAL A 159 6.47 -2.46 -13.82
C VAL A 159 5.75 -1.22 -14.32
N THR A 160 6.07 -0.05 -13.78
CA THR A 160 5.49 1.23 -14.23
C THR A 160 5.96 1.63 -15.62
N ASP A 161 7.23 1.40 -15.94
CA ASP A 161 7.85 1.74 -17.24
C ASP A 161 7.47 0.73 -18.34
N SER A 162 7.12 -0.51 -17.96
CA SER A 162 6.61 -1.48 -18.93
C SER A 162 5.20 -1.09 -19.36
N ASP A 163 4.99 -0.95 -20.68
CA ASP A 163 3.66 -0.71 -21.23
C ASP A 163 2.65 -1.63 -20.55
N ARG A 164 1.61 -1.06 -19.93
CA ARG A 164 0.59 -1.72 -19.08
C ARG A 164 -0.23 -2.81 -19.79
N LEU A 165 0.19 -3.25 -20.98
CA LEU A 165 -0.40 -4.34 -21.77
C LEU A 165 -0.33 -5.72 -21.08
N PHE A 166 0.52 -5.88 -20.07
CA PHE A 166 0.70 -7.13 -19.32
C PHE A 166 0.34 -7.00 -17.85
N GLY A 167 -0.84 -6.52 -17.50
CA GLY A 167 -1.36 -6.46 -16.13
C GLY A 167 -1.58 -7.85 -15.50
N SER A 168 -0.71 -8.80 -15.74
CA SER A 168 -0.78 -10.16 -15.19
C SER A 168 0.21 -10.34 -14.04
N ALA A 169 -0.14 -11.15 -13.05
CA ALA A 169 0.77 -11.60 -12.00
C ALA A 169 2.09 -12.16 -12.59
N VAL A 170 2.05 -12.75 -13.78
CA VAL A 170 3.22 -13.27 -14.50
C VAL A 170 4.21 -12.16 -14.82
N ALA A 171 3.75 -11.02 -15.37
CA ALA A 171 4.62 -9.89 -15.69
C ALA A 171 5.27 -9.31 -14.43
N TYR A 172 4.53 -9.25 -13.32
CA TYR A 172 5.06 -8.80 -12.04
C TYR A 172 6.13 -9.76 -11.50
N TYR A 173 5.88 -11.07 -11.49
CA TYR A 173 6.88 -12.06 -11.06
C TYR A 173 8.12 -12.11 -11.97
N THR A 174 7.95 -11.94 -13.28
CA THR A 174 9.12 -11.84 -14.19
C THR A 174 9.94 -10.59 -13.92
N SER A 175 9.31 -9.46 -13.56
CA SER A 175 9.99 -8.23 -13.15
C SER A 175 10.76 -8.43 -11.85
N ILE A 176 10.19 -9.11 -10.86
CA ILE A 176 10.90 -9.50 -9.63
C ILE A 176 12.14 -10.33 -9.97
N LEU A 177 11.99 -11.42 -10.73
CA LEU A 177 13.11 -12.29 -11.08
C LEU A 177 14.20 -11.55 -11.86
N SER A 178 13.82 -10.75 -12.87
CA SER A 178 14.79 -9.96 -13.64
C SER A 178 15.52 -8.94 -12.77
N THR A 179 14.83 -8.35 -11.79
CA THR A 179 15.44 -7.42 -10.85
C THR A 179 16.37 -8.14 -9.89
N PHE A 180 16.02 -9.34 -9.44
CA PHE A 180 16.92 -10.14 -8.62
C PHE A 180 18.28 -10.37 -9.24
N PHE A 181 18.34 -10.60 -10.56
CA PHE A 181 19.60 -10.77 -11.29
C PHE A 181 20.37 -9.47 -11.50
N SER A 182 19.69 -8.34 -11.67
CA SER A 182 20.31 -7.06 -11.99
C SER A 182 20.58 -6.18 -10.78
N TYR A 183 19.89 -6.40 -9.66
CA TYR A 183 20.03 -5.58 -8.45
C TYR A 183 21.19 -6.06 -7.57
N SER A 184 22.10 -5.16 -7.27
CA SER A 184 23.19 -5.40 -6.29
C SER A 184 22.76 -4.88 -4.92
N PRO A 185 22.65 -5.74 -3.89
CA PRO A 185 22.27 -5.29 -2.55
C PRO A 185 23.24 -4.25 -2.00
N MET A 186 22.70 -3.20 -1.43
CA MET A 186 23.43 -2.06 -0.86
C MET A 186 23.44 -2.13 0.65
N MET A 187 24.49 -1.57 1.28
CA MET A 187 24.54 -1.42 2.73
C MET A 187 23.45 -0.45 3.16
N VAL A 188 22.55 -0.94 4.02
CA VAL A 188 21.52 -0.14 4.67
C VAL A 188 21.64 -0.31 6.17
N GLU A 189 21.52 0.79 6.89
CA GLU A 189 21.44 0.82 8.34
C GLU A 189 20.03 1.17 8.76
N VAL A 190 19.46 0.33 9.62
CA VAL A 190 18.14 0.49 10.24
C VAL A 190 18.35 0.74 11.72
N THR A 191 17.84 1.84 12.24
CA THR A 191 17.87 2.18 13.66
C THR A 191 16.45 2.36 14.18
N THR A 192 16.17 1.71 15.31
CA THR A 192 14.90 1.84 16.03
C THR A 192 15.19 2.06 17.52
N PRO A 193 14.22 2.43 18.35
CA PRO A 193 14.42 2.55 19.80
C PRO A 193 14.88 1.25 20.50
N HIS A 194 14.59 0.08 19.90
CA HIS A 194 14.79 -1.21 20.57
C HIS A 194 15.81 -2.12 19.90
N TRP A 195 16.12 -1.89 18.62
CA TRP A 195 17.07 -2.71 17.88
C TRP A 195 17.69 -1.93 16.72
N THR A 196 18.82 -2.43 16.27
CA THR A 196 19.50 -1.96 15.05
C THR A 196 19.74 -3.14 14.12
N TRP A 197 19.86 -2.86 12.82
CA TRP A 197 20.24 -3.81 11.80
C TRP A 197 21.13 -3.10 10.78
N LYS A 198 22.21 -3.74 10.34
CA LYS A 198 23.10 -3.20 9.32
C LYS A 198 23.68 -4.32 8.49
N ASP A 199 23.31 -4.40 7.23
CA ASP A 199 23.77 -5.40 6.28
C ASP A 199 23.47 -4.96 4.84
N LYS A 200 23.91 -5.78 3.87
CA LYS A 200 23.52 -5.64 2.46
C LYS A 200 22.05 -6.00 2.28
N ALA A 201 21.20 -5.00 2.11
CA ALA A 201 19.77 -5.17 1.95
C ALA A 201 19.38 -5.61 0.54
N ARG A 202 18.67 -6.73 0.42
CA ARG A 202 17.95 -7.13 -0.79
C ARG A 202 16.59 -6.44 -0.81
N SER A 203 15.81 -6.54 0.26
CA SER A 203 14.52 -5.88 0.46
C SER A 203 14.27 -5.71 1.95
N LEU A 204 13.91 -4.50 2.36
CA LEU A 204 13.50 -4.19 3.74
C LEU A 204 12.10 -3.60 3.66
N ALA A 205 11.12 -4.32 4.19
CA ALA A 205 9.74 -3.88 4.19
C ALA A 205 9.24 -3.62 5.62
N PHE A 206 8.61 -2.48 5.81
CA PHE A 206 8.00 -2.05 7.07
C PHE A 206 6.50 -1.93 6.84
N THR A 207 5.72 -2.82 7.46
CA THR A 207 4.36 -3.06 7.02
C THR A 207 3.33 -2.85 8.13
N ILE A 208 2.18 -2.35 7.75
CA ILE A 208 0.92 -2.38 8.49
C ILE A 208 0.09 -3.57 7.99
N GLY A 209 0.09 -3.79 6.66
CA GLY A 209 -0.58 -4.93 6.03
C GLY A 209 0.28 -6.19 5.98
N LYS A 210 -0.34 -7.32 5.65
CA LYS A 210 0.33 -8.63 5.57
C LYS A 210 0.96 -8.93 4.22
N TYR A 211 0.34 -8.41 3.15
CA TYR A 211 0.64 -8.78 1.79
C TYR A 211 1.27 -7.65 1.01
N TYR A 212 2.22 -8.01 0.17
CA TYR A 212 2.93 -7.12 -0.73
C TYR A 212 3.33 -7.88 -1.99
N GLY A 213 3.47 -7.18 -3.11
CA GLY A 213 4.00 -7.77 -4.32
C GLY A 213 3.12 -8.85 -4.95
N HIS A 214 1.82 -8.59 -5.16
CA HIS A 214 0.84 -9.51 -5.75
C HIS A 214 0.62 -10.79 -4.91
N GLY A 215 0.37 -10.62 -3.63
CA GLY A 215 -0.07 -11.69 -2.74
C GLY A 215 1.05 -12.46 -2.06
N LEU A 216 2.25 -11.90 -1.96
CA LEU A 216 3.28 -12.43 -1.09
C LEU A 216 3.00 -11.97 0.35
N CYS A 217 2.78 -12.89 1.25
CA CYS A 217 2.57 -12.62 2.68
C CYS A 217 3.93 -12.48 3.36
N ILE A 218 4.49 -11.27 3.34
CA ILE A 218 5.80 -10.98 3.92
C ILE A 218 5.75 -10.70 5.43
N ALA A 219 4.58 -10.36 5.97
CA ALA A 219 4.37 -10.08 7.38
C ALA A 219 3.12 -10.79 7.90
N PRO A 220 3.15 -12.13 8.09
CA PRO A 220 1.96 -12.92 8.46
C PRO A 220 1.34 -12.51 9.79
N ASP A 221 2.14 -11.99 10.72
CA ASP A 221 1.67 -11.56 12.05
C ASP A 221 1.22 -10.10 12.10
N ALA A 222 1.38 -9.33 11.03
CA ALA A 222 0.99 -7.91 10.99
C ALA A 222 -0.51 -7.73 11.29
N LYS A 223 -0.80 -6.69 12.07
CA LYS A 223 -2.15 -6.24 12.39
C LYS A 223 -2.31 -4.80 11.94
N GLN A 224 -3.49 -4.46 11.46
CA GLN A 224 -3.75 -3.15 10.88
C GLN A 224 -4.20 -2.09 11.90
N ASP A 225 -4.24 -2.41 13.20
CA ASP A 225 -4.86 -1.60 14.24
C ASP A 225 -4.16 -1.65 15.61
N ASP A 226 -2.88 -2.08 15.66
CA ASP A 226 -2.11 -2.21 16.90
C ASP A 226 -1.01 -1.14 17.09
N GLY A 227 -0.87 -0.23 16.15
CA GLY A 227 0.12 0.86 16.18
C GLY A 227 1.56 0.42 15.97
N ILE A 228 1.78 -0.79 15.38
CA ILE A 228 3.10 -1.40 15.24
C ILE A 228 3.39 -1.73 13.78
N PHE A 229 4.59 -1.42 13.31
CA PHE A 229 5.06 -1.92 12.02
C PHE A 229 5.73 -3.28 12.20
N SER A 230 5.32 -4.24 11.38
CA SER A 230 6.06 -5.48 11.22
C SER A 230 7.18 -5.28 10.20
N ALA A 231 8.44 -5.44 10.63
CA ALA A 231 9.61 -5.30 9.79
C ALA A 231 10.03 -6.65 9.23
N PHE A 232 10.04 -6.78 7.90
CA PHE A 232 10.64 -7.86 7.15
C PHE A 232 12.01 -7.42 6.66
N LEU A 233 13.08 -7.99 7.22
CA LEU A 233 14.47 -7.63 6.91
C LEU A 233 15.10 -8.77 6.12
N CYS A 234 15.29 -8.58 4.82
CA CYS A 234 15.87 -9.54 3.91
C CYS A 234 17.24 -9.05 3.42
N GLY A 235 18.28 -9.67 3.95
CA GLY A 235 19.66 -9.44 3.56
C GLY A 235 19.98 -10.01 2.18
N ASN A 236 21.25 -10.33 1.93
CA ASN A 236 21.70 -10.83 0.63
C ASN A 236 21.34 -12.32 0.43
N VAL A 237 20.07 -12.61 0.16
CA VAL A 237 19.59 -13.95 -0.25
C VAL A 237 19.84 -14.19 -1.73
N SER A 238 20.03 -15.46 -2.13
CA SER A 238 20.18 -15.84 -3.52
C SER A 238 18.83 -15.91 -4.26
N VAL A 239 18.91 -15.89 -5.61
CA VAL A 239 17.72 -16.09 -6.46
C VAL A 239 17.06 -17.45 -6.19
N LEU A 240 17.89 -18.49 -5.95
CA LEU A 240 17.39 -19.83 -5.66
C LEU A 240 16.63 -19.85 -4.34
N ASP A 241 17.15 -19.22 -3.28
CA ASP A 241 16.45 -19.09 -2.00
C ASP A 241 15.09 -18.40 -2.19
N PHE A 242 15.04 -17.31 -2.95
CA PHE A 242 13.78 -16.62 -3.24
C PHE A 242 12.78 -17.53 -3.95
N ILE A 243 13.19 -18.26 -5.00
CA ILE A 243 12.30 -19.18 -5.74
C ILE A 243 11.75 -20.26 -4.79
N LEU A 244 12.61 -20.89 -3.99
CA LEU A 244 12.23 -21.91 -3.03
C LEU A 244 11.29 -21.38 -1.93
N CYS A 245 11.51 -20.13 -1.51
CA CYS A 245 10.69 -19.49 -0.48
C CYS A 245 9.38 -18.89 -1.01
N THR A 246 9.23 -18.67 -2.31
CA THR A 246 8.01 -18.04 -2.88
C THR A 246 6.73 -18.79 -2.51
N GLY A 247 6.78 -20.14 -2.49
CA GLY A 247 5.66 -20.97 -2.06
C GLY A 247 5.29 -20.77 -0.59
N LYS A 248 6.29 -20.62 0.29
CA LYS A 248 6.07 -20.30 1.71
C LYS A 248 5.44 -18.91 1.86
N LEU A 249 6.00 -17.89 1.19
CA LEU A 249 5.44 -16.53 1.21
C LEU A 249 3.98 -16.48 0.75
N LYS A 250 3.61 -17.23 -0.29
CA LYS A 250 2.22 -17.29 -0.75
C LYS A 250 1.25 -17.92 0.26
N ARG A 251 1.74 -18.85 1.09
CA ARG A 251 0.92 -19.47 2.15
C ARG A 251 0.90 -18.67 3.46
N GLY A 252 1.76 -17.66 3.58
CA GLY A 252 1.92 -16.90 4.82
C GLY A 252 2.82 -17.57 5.85
N ASP A 253 3.68 -18.48 5.40
CA ASP A 253 4.69 -19.09 6.25
C ASP A 253 5.89 -18.15 6.40
N LYS A 254 6.46 -18.01 7.60
CA LYS A 254 7.70 -17.26 7.81
C LYS A 254 8.88 -17.93 7.10
N ILE A 255 9.79 -17.12 6.61
CA ILE A 255 11.04 -17.59 5.97
C ILE A 255 12.11 -17.79 7.04
N GLU A 256 12.63 -18.99 7.13
CA GLU A 256 13.68 -19.39 8.08
C GLU A 256 15.00 -19.48 7.34
N LEU A 257 15.59 -18.35 6.99
CA LEU A 257 16.93 -18.22 6.44
C LEU A 257 17.76 -17.33 7.36
N PRO A 258 19.06 -17.57 7.51
CA PRO A 258 19.93 -16.73 8.36
C PRO A 258 19.95 -15.24 7.97
N GLN A 259 19.70 -14.94 6.68
CA GLN A 259 19.66 -13.59 6.12
C GLN A 259 18.30 -12.92 6.26
N VAL A 260 17.27 -13.62 6.77
CA VAL A 260 15.92 -13.08 6.92
C VAL A 260 15.56 -12.97 8.39
N SER A 261 15.04 -11.82 8.79
CA SER A 261 14.54 -11.64 10.14
C SER A 261 13.24 -10.84 10.16
N TYR A 262 12.44 -11.08 11.19
CA TYR A 262 11.17 -10.42 11.46
C TYR A 262 11.28 -9.70 12.80
N LYS A 263 10.91 -8.44 12.83
CA LYS A 263 10.97 -7.58 14.03
C LYS A 263 9.79 -6.62 14.05
N ASP A 264 9.52 -5.99 15.17
CA ASP A 264 8.51 -4.98 15.32
C ASP A 264 9.14 -3.62 15.66
N ALA A 265 8.52 -2.55 15.18
CA ALA A 265 8.95 -1.18 15.47
C ALA A 265 7.79 -0.19 15.36
N THR A 266 7.92 0.97 16.00
CA THR A 266 6.99 2.10 15.88
C THR A 266 7.65 3.34 15.27
N HIS A 267 8.98 3.37 15.31
CA HIS A 267 9.81 4.43 14.76
C HIS A 267 11.07 3.80 14.16
N ILE A 268 11.40 4.17 12.92
CA ILE A 268 12.48 3.55 12.15
C ILE A 268 13.24 4.65 11.40
N GLU A 269 14.54 4.69 11.58
CA GLU A 269 15.45 5.51 10.78
C GLU A 269 16.21 4.63 9.81
N LEU A 270 16.28 5.04 8.55
CA LEU A 270 16.94 4.34 7.45
C LEU A 270 18.03 5.20 6.85
N LYS A 271 19.24 4.65 6.72
CA LYS A 271 20.39 5.31 6.10
C LYS A 271 21.10 4.37 5.15
N SER A 272 21.66 4.93 4.08
CA SER A 272 22.54 4.22 3.14
C SER A 272 23.65 5.15 2.68
N GLU A 273 24.84 4.58 2.41
CA GLU A 273 25.97 5.33 1.84
C GLU A 273 25.77 5.61 0.34
N HIS A 274 24.91 4.85 -0.33
CA HIS A 274 24.59 4.99 -1.74
C HIS A 274 23.14 5.37 -1.94
N THR A 275 22.80 5.88 -3.12
CA THR A 275 21.42 6.15 -3.51
C THR A 275 20.59 4.89 -3.43
N CYS A 276 19.68 4.82 -2.47
CA CYS A 276 18.75 3.74 -2.25
C CYS A 276 17.33 4.27 -2.32
N LEU A 277 16.58 3.80 -3.30
CA LEU A 277 15.20 4.22 -3.51
C LEU A 277 14.29 3.72 -2.40
N ILE A 278 13.24 4.49 -2.12
CA ILE A 278 12.16 4.16 -1.20
C ILE A 278 10.82 4.28 -1.90
N GLU A 279 9.93 3.35 -1.63
CA GLU A 279 8.54 3.36 -2.09
C GLU A 279 7.59 3.16 -0.93
N ALA A 280 6.33 3.59 -1.12
CA ALA A 280 5.23 3.27 -0.21
C ALA A 280 3.97 2.93 -1.01
N ASP A 281 3.29 1.84 -0.62
CA ASP A 281 2.05 1.34 -1.22
C ASP A 281 2.09 1.23 -2.76
N GLY A 282 3.27 0.94 -3.33
CA GLY A 282 3.49 0.81 -4.77
C GLY A 282 3.84 2.11 -5.51
N GLU A 283 4.07 3.21 -4.78
CA GLU A 283 4.46 4.50 -5.35
C GLU A 283 5.92 4.83 -4.97
N ILE A 284 6.76 5.11 -5.97
CA ILE A 284 8.14 5.55 -5.70
C ILE A 284 8.10 6.97 -5.15
N LEU A 285 8.60 7.13 -3.93
CA LEU A 285 8.60 8.41 -3.23
C LEU A 285 9.89 9.21 -3.49
N GLY A 286 11.03 8.56 -3.30
CA GLY A 286 12.33 9.21 -3.37
C GLY A 286 13.44 8.26 -2.96
N GLN A 287 14.31 8.72 -2.07
CA GLN A 287 15.49 7.97 -1.63
C GLN A 287 15.81 8.18 -0.15
N LEU A 288 16.67 7.32 0.39
CA LEU A 288 17.25 7.47 1.73
C LEU A 288 18.17 8.71 1.83
N PRO A 289 18.33 9.30 3.05
CA PRO A 289 17.79 8.82 4.33
C PRO A 289 16.28 9.01 4.45
N ALA A 290 15.66 8.16 5.26
CA ALA A 290 14.23 8.21 5.53
C ALA A 290 13.91 7.91 7.00
N THR A 291 12.77 8.41 7.47
CA THR A 291 12.21 8.09 8.77
C THR A 291 10.78 7.61 8.58
N ILE A 292 10.44 6.49 9.22
CA ILE A 292 9.08 5.91 9.20
C ILE A 292 8.56 5.93 10.63
N GLU A 293 7.34 6.43 10.82
CA GLU A 293 6.73 6.56 12.13
C GLU A 293 5.23 6.24 12.10
N THR A 294 4.71 5.70 13.19
CA THR A 294 3.28 5.58 13.41
C THR A 294 2.68 6.97 13.66
N THR A 295 1.42 7.14 13.28
CA THR A 295 0.71 8.41 13.47
C THR A 295 -0.44 8.25 14.46
N GLU A 296 -0.86 9.37 15.07
CA GLU A 296 -2.09 9.43 15.86
C GLU A 296 -3.35 9.60 15.00
N ILE A 297 -3.23 9.42 13.68
CA ILE A 297 -4.34 9.58 12.74
C ILE A 297 -5.23 8.36 12.83
N GLU A 298 -6.47 8.55 13.21
CA GLU A 298 -7.48 7.51 13.23
C GLU A 298 -8.30 7.54 11.95
N LEU A 299 -8.04 6.62 11.05
CA LEU A 299 -8.92 6.34 9.94
C LEU A 299 -9.83 5.16 10.24
N LYS A 300 -11.03 5.18 9.65
CA LYS A 300 -12.02 4.12 9.80
C LYS A 300 -12.30 3.48 8.45
N LEU A 301 -12.23 2.17 8.40
CA LEU A 301 -12.45 1.39 7.19
C LEU A 301 -13.60 0.39 7.40
N LEU A 302 -14.38 0.15 6.34
CA LEU A 302 -15.39 -0.92 6.29
C LEU A 302 -14.76 -2.23 5.81
N TYR A 303 -14.64 -3.24 6.71
CA TYR A 303 -14.16 -4.59 6.40
C TYR A 303 -14.62 -5.65 7.36
#